data_b78dfdb3f69a6a6f94c8fc594ab28e5d
#
_entry.id   b78dfdb3f69a6a6f94c8fc594ab28e5d
#
_cell.length_a   1.000
_cell.length_b   1.000
_cell.length_c   1.000
_cell.angle_alpha   90.00
_cell.angle_beta   90.00
_cell.angle_gamma   90.00
#
_symmetry.space_group_name_H-M   'P 1'
#
loop_
_entity.id
_entity.type
_entity.pdbx_description
1 polymer ?
#
loop_
_entity_poly.entity_id
_entity_poly.type
_entity_poly.pdbx_seq_one_letter_code
_entity_poly.pdbx_strand_id
1 'polypeptide(L)'
;MSVLHQKKEKKRNSLLEAAHELFLERGQEATSVDSIVERARMAKGTFYLYFKNKDALLSEVIYRLGRNVVLEAAAAEDVRAEQDFVEKLLLLLEHVIQHFKEN
;
A
#
# COMPACT_ATOMS: atom_id res chain seq x y z
N MET A 1 -0.74 18.72 -12.81
CA MET A 1 -1.80 18.04 -12.04
C MET A 1 -2.77 19.04 -11.45
N SER A 2 -4.05 18.71 -11.44
CA SER A 2 -5.05 19.59 -10.85
C SER A 2 -4.98 19.55 -9.31
N VAL A 3 -5.44 20.60 -8.66
CA VAL A 3 -5.55 20.64 -7.19
C VAL A 3 -6.45 19.53 -6.68
N LEU A 4 -7.52 19.21 -7.41
CA LEU A 4 -8.42 18.13 -7.04
C LEU A 4 -7.72 16.78 -7.03
N HIS A 5 -6.89 16.50 -8.03
CA HIS A 5 -6.11 15.26 -8.10
C HIS A 5 -5.15 15.15 -6.91
N GLN A 6 -4.48 16.23 -6.55
CA GLN A 6 -3.57 16.27 -5.40
C GLN A 6 -4.31 16.01 -4.09
N LYS A 7 -5.50 16.55 -3.91
CA LYS A 7 -6.33 16.30 -2.72
C LYS A 7 -6.74 14.84 -2.61
N LYS A 8 -7.13 14.21 -3.72
CA LYS A 8 -7.48 12.80 -3.75
C LYS A 8 -6.30 11.93 -3.39
N GLU A 9 -5.12 12.18 -3.95
CA GLU A 9 -3.90 11.47 -3.62
C GLU A 9 -3.55 11.59 -2.14
N LYS A 10 -3.70 12.78 -1.57
CA LYS A 10 -3.43 13.04 -0.17
C LYS A 10 -4.34 12.23 0.74
N LYS A 11 -5.63 12.19 0.43
CA LYS A 11 -6.62 11.40 1.19
C LYS A 11 -6.33 9.91 1.11
N ARG A 12 -6.04 9.44 -0.10
CA ARG A 12 -5.68 8.04 -0.33
C ARG A 12 -4.44 7.65 0.49
N ASN A 13 -3.41 8.49 0.45
CA ASN A 13 -2.18 8.26 1.21
C ASN A 13 -2.42 8.29 2.71
N SER A 14 -3.28 9.15 3.21
CA SER A 14 -3.63 9.20 4.63
C SER A 14 -4.30 7.91 5.09
N LEU A 15 -5.15 7.32 4.26
CA LEU A 15 -5.75 6.01 4.55
C LEU A 15 -4.69 4.91 4.59
N LEU A 16 -3.76 4.92 3.65
CA LEU A 16 -2.68 3.93 3.61
C LEU A 16 -1.75 4.04 4.81
N GLU A 17 -1.41 5.27 5.21
CA GLU A 17 -0.57 5.50 6.40
C GLU A 17 -1.28 5.05 7.68
N ALA A 18 -2.54 5.41 7.84
CA ALA A 18 -3.33 5.00 9.00
C ALA A 18 -3.42 3.47 9.10
N ALA A 19 -3.69 2.82 7.98
CA ALA A 19 -3.77 1.36 7.92
C ALA A 19 -2.43 0.72 8.24
N HIS A 20 -1.34 1.23 7.68
CA HIS A 20 0.00 0.72 7.94
C HIS A 20 0.34 0.78 9.43
N GLU A 21 0.09 1.91 10.06
CA GLU A 21 0.30 2.07 11.50
C GLU A 21 -0.49 1.06 12.32
N LEU A 22 -1.79 0.90 11.99
CA LEU A 22 -2.66 -0.03 12.70
C LEU A 22 -2.27 -1.49 12.48
N PHE A 23 -1.85 -1.84 11.28
CA PHE A 23 -1.37 -3.20 10.99
C PHE A 23 -0.12 -3.53 11.79
N LEU A 24 0.77 -2.56 11.98
CA LEU A 24 1.96 -2.74 12.82
C LEU A 24 1.60 -2.84 14.30
N GLU A 25 0.63 -2.07 14.75
CA GLU A 25 0.22 -2.06 16.17
C GLU A 25 -0.53 -3.31 16.60
N ARG A 26 -1.45 -3.80 15.78
CA ARG A 26 -2.39 -4.86 16.17
C ARG A 26 -2.60 -5.98 15.15
N GLY A 27 -1.91 -5.91 14.02
CA GLY A 27 -2.07 -6.88 12.95
C GLY A 27 -3.30 -6.61 12.07
N GLN A 28 -3.30 -7.22 10.88
CA GLN A 28 -4.34 -6.93 9.90
C GLN A 28 -5.71 -7.49 10.30
N GLU A 29 -5.76 -8.64 11.00
CA GLU A 29 -7.03 -9.24 11.41
C GLU A 29 -7.74 -8.40 12.46
N ALA A 30 -6.99 -7.78 13.37
CA ALA A 30 -7.54 -6.94 14.43
C ALA A 30 -7.76 -5.49 13.97
N THR A 31 -7.54 -5.17 12.72
CA THR A 31 -7.72 -3.84 12.16
C THR A 31 -8.98 -3.81 11.30
N SER A 32 -9.92 -2.94 11.63
CA SER A 32 -11.16 -2.75 10.88
C SER A 32 -11.09 -1.51 10.00
N VAL A 33 -11.97 -1.45 8.98
CA VAL A 33 -12.16 -0.23 8.19
C VAL A 33 -12.53 0.94 9.09
N ASP A 34 -13.40 0.70 10.10
CA ASP A 34 -13.80 1.74 11.05
C ASP A 34 -12.60 2.32 11.79
N SER A 35 -11.67 1.49 12.27
CA SER A 35 -10.47 1.98 12.96
C SER A 35 -9.54 2.74 12.02
N ILE A 36 -9.45 2.33 10.76
CA ILE A 36 -8.62 3.01 9.77
C ILE A 36 -9.14 4.42 9.49
N VAL A 37 -10.45 4.56 9.22
CA VAL A 37 -11.03 5.88 8.93
C VAL A 37 -11.02 6.77 10.15
N GLU A 38 -11.20 6.22 11.33
CA GLU A 38 -11.10 6.98 12.58
C GLU A 38 -9.69 7.56 12.74
N ARG A 39 -8.66 6.77 12.56
CA ARG A 39 -7.27 7.25 12.65
C ARG A 39 -6.95 8.27 11.55
N ALA A 40 -7.46 8.07 10.34
CA ALA A 40 -7.26 9.00 9.24
C ALA A 40 -8.16 10.23 9.32
N ARG A 41 -9.08 10.26 10.28
CA ARG A 41 -10.06 11.35 10.46
C ARG A 41 -10.93 11.55 9.23
N MET A 42 -11.46 10.45 8.73
CA MET A 42 -12.33 10.44 7.54
C MET A 42 -13.61 9.68 7.82
N ALA A 43 -14.62 9.95 7.00
CA ALA A 43 -15.86 9.18 7.02
C ALA A 43 -15.64 7.82 6.35
N LYS A 44 -16.41 6.81 6.80
CA LYS A 44 -16.33 5.45 6.24
C LYS A 44 -16.62 5.42 4.73
N GLY A 45 -17.57 6.22 4.27
CA GLY A 45 -17.86 6.33 2.84
C GLY A 45 -16.67 6.81 2.02
N THR A 46 -15.82 7.65 2.59
CA THR A 46 -14.60 8.11 1.93
C THR A 46 -13.63 6.97 1.67
N PHE A 47 -13.50 6.03 2.62
CA PHE A 47 -12.70 4.83 2.42
C PHE A 47 -13.11 4.10 1.15
N TYR A 48 -14.40 3.86 0.98
CA TYR A 48 -14.93 3.09 -0.16
C TYR A 48 -14.87 3.81 -1.50
N LEU A 49 -14.54 5.10 -1.52
CA LEU A 49 -14.20 5.81 -2.75
C LEU A 49 -12.82 5.39 -3.29
N TYR A 50 -11.92 4.94 -2.43
CA TYR A 50 -10.54 4.63 -2.79
C TYR A 50 -10.23 3.14 -2.80
N PHE A 51 -10.84 2.38 -1.89
CA PHE A 51 -10.55 0.95 -1.74
C PHE A 51 -11.86 0.17 -1.63
N LYS A 52 -11.92 -0.94 -2.33
CA LYS A 52 -13.10 -1.80 -2.32
C LYS A 52 -13.35 -2.41 -0.94
N ASN A 53 -12.28 -2.81 -0.26
CA ASN A 53 -12.35 -3.43 1.06
C ASN A 53 -10.97 -3.33 1.74
N LYS A 54 -10.86 -3.88 2.95
CA LYS A 54 -9.62 -3.89 3.71
C LYS A 54 -8.50 -4.67 2.98
N ASP A 55 -8.84 -5.77 2.33
CA ASP A 55 -7.86 -6.60 1.62
C ASP A 55 -7.24 -5.84 0.44
N ALA A 56 -8.03 -5.06 -0.29
CA ALA A 56 -7.52 -4.22 -1.36
C ALA A 56 -6.54 -3.17 -0.83
N LEU A 57 -6.86 -2.56 0.31
CA LEU A 57 -5.97 -1.61 0.96
C LEU A 57 -4.70 -2.30 1.47
N LEU A 58 -4.83 -3.46 2.10
CA LEU A 58 -3.69 -4.24 2.58
C LEU A 58 -2.72 -4.57 1.44
N SER A 59 -3.24 -4.98 0.30
CA SER A 59 -2.43 -5.28 -0.89
C SER A 59 -1.61 -4.07 -1.32
N GLU A 60 -2.22 -2.89 -1.31
CA GLU A 60 -1.55 -1.64 -1.67
C GLU A 60 -0.44 -1.30 -0.67
N VAL A 61 -0.68 -1.50 0.63
CA VAL A 61 0.32 -1.27 1.67
C VAL A 61 1.51 -2.20 1.45
N ILE A 62 1.26 -3.49 1.27
CA ILE A 62 2.32 -4.49 1.05
C ILE A 62 3.11 -4.16 -0.21
N TYR A 63 2.43 -3.81 -1.29
CA TYR A 63 3.07 -3.47 -2.56
C TYR A 63 4.00 -2.26 -2.39
N ARG A 64 3.53 -1.20 -1.73
CA ARG A 64 4.34 0.01 -1.50
C ARG A 64 5.58 -0.28 -0.67
N LEU A 65 5.43 -1.04 0.40
CA LEU A 65 6.55 -1.41 1.26
C LEU A 65 7.58 -2.25 0.49
N GLY A 66 7.13 -3.26 -0.21
CA GLY A 66 8.00 -4.13 -0.99
C GLY A 66 8.69 -3.39 -2.13
N ARG A 67 7.95 -2.55 -2.83
CA ARG A 67 8.50 -1.73 -3.90
C ARG A 67 9.59 -0.80 -3.39
N ASN A 68 9.37 -0.15 -2.26
CA ASN A 68 10.36 0.75 -1.66
C ASN A 68 11.63 0.00 -1.27
N VAL A 69 11.48 -1.17 -0.64
CA VAL A 69 12.63 -2.01 -0.27
C VAL A 69 13.42 -2.42 -1.50
N VAL A 70 12.74 -2.87 -2.55
CA VAL A 70 13.40 -3.29 -3.81
C VAL A 70 14.12 -2.12 -4.45
N LEU A 71 13.48 -0.95 -4.52
CA LEU A 71 14.09 0.24 -5.14
C LEU A 71 15.27 0.76 -4.34
N GLU A 72 15.21 0.74 -3.02
CA GLU A 72 16.33 1.13 -2.15
C GLU A 72 17.51 0.17 -2.32
N ALA A 73 17.24 -1.13 -2.34
CA ALA A 73 18.28 -2.13 -2.57
C ALA A 73 18.93 -1.94 -3.95
N ALA A 74 18.13 -1.67 -4.97
CA ALA A 74 18.61 -1.41 -6.30
C ALA A 74 19.46 -0.14 -6.40
N ALA A 75 19.10 0.89 -5.65
CA ALA A 75 19.85 2.15 -5.63
C ALA A 75 21.17 2.05 -4.86
N ALA A 76 21.24 1.15 -3.87
CA ALA A 76 22.43 0.96 -3.05
C ALA A 76 23.56 0.23 -3.78
N GLU A 77 23.25 -0.51 -4.82
CA GLU A 77 24.22 -1.21 -5.64
C GLU A 77 24.35 -0.50 -6.99
N ASP A 78 25.47 -0.69 -7.68
CA ASP A 78 25.66 -0.13 -9.03
C ASP A 78 24.82 -0.96 -10.02
N VAL A 79 23.61 -0.53 -10.28
CA VAL A 79 22.53 -1.39 -10.76
C VAL A 79 22.20 -1.19 -12.24
N ARG A 80 23.04 -0.61 -13.04
CA ARG A 80 22.74 -0.45 -14.46
C ARG A 80 22.49 -1.77 -15.18
N ALA A 81 23.11 -2.83 -14.69
CA ALA A 81 22.92 -4.17 -15.24
C ALA A 81 21.74 -4.90 -14.65
N GLU A 82 21.05 -4.30 -13.67
CA GLU A 82 20.10 -4.98 -12.80
C GLU A 82 18.65 -4.52 -12.97
N GLN A 83 18.37 -3.74 -14.01
CA GLN A 83 16.99 -3.27 -14.23
C GLN A 83 16.02 -4.43 -14.42
N ASP A 84 16.42 -5.45 -15.17
CA ASP A 84 15.61 -6.67 -15.36
C ASP A 84 15.38 -7.40 -14.04
N PHE A 85 16.40 -7.42 -13.18
CA PHE A 85 16.30 -8.04 -11.86
C PHE A 85 15.27 -7.32 -10.98
N VAL A 86 15.29 -5.98 -10.97
CA VAL A 86 14.32 -5.17 -10.23
C VAL A 86 12.91 -5.42 -10.74
N GLU A 87 12.73 -5.43 -12.05
CA GLU A 87 11.42 -5.72 -12.66
C GLU A 87 10.92 -7.11 -12.28
N LYS A 88 11.79 -8.11 -12.30
CA LYS A 88 11.44 -9.47 -11.89
C LYS A 88 11.04 -9.54 -10.42
N LEU A 89 11.74 -8.82 -9.55
CA LEU A 89 11.39 -8.76 -8.13
C LEU A 89 10.02 -8.10 -7.90
N LEU A 90 9.73 -7.03 -8.64
CA LEU A 90 8.44 -6.36 -8.54
C LEU A 90 7.31 -7.26 -9.03
N LEU A 91 7.53 -8.01 -10.11
CA LEU A 91 6.55 -8.99 -10.61
C LEU A 91 6.33 -10.12 -9.60
N LEU A 92 7.40 -10.60 -8.99
CA LEU A 92 7.28 -11.62 -7.95
C LEU A 92 6.47 -11.11 -6.76
N LEU A 93 6.70 -9.86 -6.36
CA LEU A 93 5.93 -9.24 -5.28
C LEU A 93 4.44 -9.17 -5.64
N GLU A 94 4.10 -8.82 -6.87
CA GLU A 94 2.72 -8.81 -7.34
C GLU A 94 2.10 -10.20 -7.27
N HIS A 95 2.83 -11.23 -7.66
CA HIS A 95 2.36 -12.61 -7.55
C HIS A 95 2.11 -13.02 -6.11
N VAL A 96 3.01 -12.66 -5.20
CA VAL A 96 2.85 -12.95 -3.78
C VAL A 96 1.58 -12.28 -3.24
N ILE A 97 1.38 -11.01 -3.56
CA ILE A 97 0.19 -10.27 -3.14
C ILE A 97 -1.08 -10.93 -3.69
N GLN A 98 -1.07 -11.30 -4.97
CA GLN A 98 -2.21 -11.95 -5.60
C GLN A 98 -2.53 -13.29 -4.93
N HIS A 99 -1.51 -14.07 -4.59
CA HIS A 99 -1.68 -15.32 -3.88
C HIS A 99 -2.38 -15.13 -2.53
N PHE A 100 -1.96 -14.09 -1.78
CA PHE A 100 -2.61 -13.77 -0.50
C PHE A 100 -4.07 -13.35 -0.68
N LYS A 101 -4.39 -12.65 -1.77
CA LYS A 101 -5.77 -12.26 -2.05
C LYS A 101 -6.68 -13.44 -2.36
N GLU A 102 -6.16 -14.48 -2.97
CA GLU A 102 -6.93 -15.67 -3.36
C GLU A 102 -7.13 -16.63 -2.19
N ASN A 103 -6.36 -16.52 -1.18
CA ASN A 103 -6.46 -17.31 0.04
C ASN A 103 -7.07 -16.50 1.17
#